data_c4a085daf7e9351764421a4c5db4f16b
#
_entry.id   c4a085daf7e9351764421a4c5db4f16b
#
_cell.length_a   1.000
_cell.length_b   1.000
_cell.length_c   1.000
_cell.angle_alpha   90.00
_cell.angle_beta   90.00
_cell.angle_gamma   90.00
#
_symmetry.space_group_name_H-M   'P 1'
#
loop_
_entity.id
_entity.type
_entity.pdbx_description
1 polymer ?
#
loop_
_entity_poly.entity_id
_entity_poly.type
_entity_poly.pdbx_seq_one_letter_code
_entity_poly.pdbx_strand_id
1 'polypeptide(L)'
;MSDSTSNASNYNQELKASISKLQSKREGLQRQITKEEEEASNLQQEIDGLTIKLRALNDGIAKKRSTRDEYDRTIEEVTAAFAKILDSSQTLLHVLKRETKSLNKKEKAASTPSKKEEL
;
A
#
# COMPACT_ATOMS: atom_id res chain seq x y z
N MET A 1 -57.42 -63.97 -15.77
CA MET A 1 -56.47 -63.96 -14.68
C MET A 1 -55.03 -63.84 -15.16
N SER A 2 -54.68 -64.30 -16.33
CA SER A 2 -53.31 -64.11 -16.88
C SER A 2 -52.98 -62.65 -17.16
N ASP A 3 -54.00 -61.81 -17.54
CA ASP A 3 -53.78 -60.41 -17.82
C ASP A 3 -53.50 -59.58 -16.58
N SER A 4 -54.09 -59.90 -15.44
CA SER A 4 -53.83 -59.21 -14.20
C SER A 4 -52.45 -59.54 -13.63
N THR A 5 -51.97 -60.76 -13.77
CA THR A 5 -50.60 -61.19 -13.42
C THR A 5 -49.55 -60.56 -14.31
N SER A 6 -49.85 -60.52 -15.64
CA SER A 6 -48.98 -59.90 -16.63
C SER A 6 -48.88 -58.40 -16.37
N ASN A 7 -49.98 -57.71 -16.08
CA ASN A 7 -49.97 -56.27 -15.72
C ASN A 7 -49.20 -56.02 -14.45
N ALA A 8 -49.39 -56.82 -13.40
CA ALA A 8 -48.63 -56.67 -12.17
C ALA A 8 -47.11 -56.83 -12.38
N SER A 9 -46.73 -57.83 -13.21
CA SER A 9 -45.33 -58.03 -13.60
C SER A 9 -44.74 -56.83 -14.35
N ASN A 10 -45.53 -56.25 -15.28
CA ASN A 10 -45.13 -55.05 -16.03
C ASN A 10 -44.97 -53.83 -15.12
N TYR A 11 -45.89 -53.63 -14.18
CA TYR A 11 -45.80 -52.55 -13.18
C TYR A 11 -44.57 -52.69 -12.32
N ASN A 12 -44.27 -53.93 -11.88
CA ASN A 12 -43.08 -54.19 -11.07
C ASN A 12 -41.80 -53.91 -11.86
N GLN A 13 -41.74 -54.23 -13.14
CA GLN A 13 -40.60 -53.93 -14.01
C GLN A 13 -40.46 -52.42 -14.21
N GLU A 14 -41.56 -51.70 -14.45
CA GLU A 14 -41.56 -50.26 -14.58
C GLU A 14 -41.10 -49.57 -13.30
N LEU A 15 -41.55 -50.05 -12.16
CA LEU A 15 -41.12 -49.54 -10.85
C LEU A 15 -39.63 -49.75 -10.62
N LYS A 16 -39.14 -50.97 -10.95
CA LYS A 16 -37.69 -51.26 -10.85
C LYS A 16 -36.87 -50.38 -11.76
N ALA A 17 -37.35 -50.17 -13.00
CA ALA A 17 -36.66 -49.32 -13.98
C ALA A 17 -36.62 -47.85 -13.51
N SER A 18 -37.73 -47.38 -12.94
CA SER A 18 -37.83 -46.02 -12.39
C SER A 18 -36.91 -45.83 -11.17
N ILE A 19 -36.86 -46.81 -10.28
CA ILE A 19 -35.97 -46.79 -9.12
C ILE A 19 -34.50 -46.76 -9.58
N SER A 20 -34.16 -47.63 -10.52
CA SER A 20 -32.82 -47.69 -11.09
C SER A 20 -32.39 -46.35 -11.72
N LYS A 21 -33.31 -45.71 -12.45
CA LYS A 21 -33.09 -44.41 -13.06
C LYS A 21 -32.87 -43.32 -12.01
N LEU A 22 -33.66 -43.36 -10.95
CA LEU A 22 -33.52 -42.39 -9.83
C LEU A 22 -32.20 -42.61 -9.10
N GLN A 23 -31.78 -43.83 -8.89
CA GLN A 23 -30.52 -44.19 -8.29
C GLN A 23 -29.33 -43.69 -9.13
N SER A 24 -29.41 -43.86 -10.46
CA SER A 24 -28.40 -43.38 -11.38
C SER A 24 -28.29 -41.84 -11.34
N LYS A 25 -29.42 -41.16 -11.32
CA LYS A 25 -29.44 -39.71 -11.20
C LYS A 25 -28.86 -39.23 -9.86
N ARG A 26 -29.23 -39.94 -8.79
CA ARG A 26 -28.68 -39.63 -7.48
C ARG A 26 -27.16 -39.80 -7.44
N GLU A 27 -26.64 -40.88 -8.01
CA GLU A 27 -25.21 -41.16 -8.11
C GLU A 27 -24.48 -40.09 -8.94
N GLY A 28 -25.11 -39.66 -10.02
CA GLY A 28 -24.60 -38.57 -10.84
C GLY A 28 -24.50 -37.26 -10.07
N LEU A 29 -25.55 -36.91 -9.33
CA LEU A 29 -25.55 -35.74 -8.46
C LEU A 29 -24.52 -35.86 -7.34
N GLN A 30 -24.42 -37.03 -6.72
CA GLN A 30 -23.43 -37.26 -5.66
C GLN A 30 -22.00 -37.05 -6.15
N ARG A 31 -21.70 -37.51 -7.37
CA ARG A 31 -20.38 -37.28 -7.98
C ARG A 31 -20.13 -35.77 -8.22
N GLN A 32 -21.15 -35.04 -8.69
CA GLN A 32 -21.06 -33.60 -8.90
C GLN A 32 -20.87 -32.87 -7.58
N ILE A 33 -21.63 -33.25 -6.56
CA ILE A 33 -21.53 -32.65 -5.22
C ILE A 33 -20.13 -32.87 -4.65
N THR A 34 -19.61 -34.08 -4.71
CA THR A 34 -18.27 -34.39 -4.21
C THR A 34 -17.20 -33.56 -4.92
N LYS A 35 -17.32 -33.43 -6.24
CA LYS A 35 -16.40 -32.63 -7.03
C LYS A 35 -16.47 -31.15 -6.65
N GLU A 36 -17.67 -30.60 -6.52
CA GLU A 36 -17.89 -29.21 -6.15
C GLU A 36 -17.44 -28.93 -4.72
N GLU A 37 -17.65 -29.85 -3.79
CA GLU A 37 -17.15 -29.76 -2.41
C GLU A 37 -15.62 -29.72 -2.38
N GLU A 38 -14.97 -30.53 -3.21
CA GLU A 38 -13.51 -30.53 -3.36
C GLU A 38 -13.01 -29.18 -3.92
N GLU A 39 -13.67 -28.68 -4.96
CA GLU A 39 -13.35 -27.37 -5.52
C GLU A 39 -13.53 -26.25 -4.49
N ALA A 40 -14.64 -26.30 -3.74
CA ALA A 40 -14.91 -25.32 -2.68
C ALA A 40 -13.86 -25.37 -1.57
N SER A 41 -13.43 -26.58 -1.19
CA SER A 41 -12.38 -26.76 -0.19
C SER A 41 -11.04 -26.19 -0.66
N ASN A 42 -10.68 -26.45 -1.92
CA ASN A 42 -9.45 -25.94 -2.51
C ASN A 42 -9.47 -24.40 -2.57
N LEU A 43 -10.60 -23.83 -2.99
CA LEU A 43 -10.76 -22.37 -3.03
C LEU A 43 -10.68 -21.75 -1.63
N GLN A 44 -11.25 -22.42 -0.64
CA GLN A 44 -11.17 -21.95 0.74
C GLN A 44 -9.72 -21.92 1.23
N GLN A 45 -8.94 -22.94 0.90
CA GLN A 45 -7.51 -22.97 1.23
C GLN A 45 -6.75 -21.84 0.57
N GLU A 46 -7.06 -21.53 -0.69
CA GLU A 46 -6.46 -20.41 -1.41
C GLU A 46 -6.84 -19.08 -0.76
N ILE A 47 -8.10 -18.91 -0.39
CA ILE A 47 -8.59 -17.72 0.30
C ILE A 47 -7.85 -17.55 1.63
N ASP A 48 -7.72 -18.61 2.41
CA ASP A 48 -7.02 -18.59 3.70
C ASP A 48 -5.55 -18.20 3.52
N GLY A 49 -4.89 -18.77 2.51
CA GLY A 49 -3.50 -18.42 2.19
C GLY A 49 -3.35 -16.97 1.73
N LEU A 50 -4.25 -16.48 0.89
CA LEU A 50 -4.27 -15.10 0.44
C LEU A 50 -4.58 -14.12 1.56
N THR A 51 -5.47 -14.51 2.48
CA THR A 51 -5.79 -13.70 3.66
C THR A 51 -4.57 -13.49 4.54
N ILE A 52 -3.78 -14.53 4.76
CA ILE A 52 -2.53 -14.46 5.51
C ILE A 52 -1.52 -13.53 4.82
N LYS A 53 -1.37 -13.68 3.50
CA LYS A 53 -0.48 -12.81 2.71
C LYS A 53 -0.90 -11.35 2.75
N LEU A 54 -2.20 -11.11 2.63
CA LEU A 54 -2.74 -9.75 2.68
C LEU A 54 -2.48 -9.11 4.04
N ARG A 55 -2.66 -9.85 5.12
CA ARG A 55 -2.39 -9.38 6.47
C ARG A 55 -0.92 -8.99 6.65
N ALA A 56 -0.02 -9.84 6.16
CA ALA A 56 1.42 -9.57 6.19
C ALA A 56 1.79 -8.32 5.38
N LEU A 57 1.21 -8.17 4.19
CA LEU A 57 1.40 -6.97 3.35
C LEU A 57 0.90 -5.71 4.04
N ASN A 58 -0.30 -5.76 4.63
CA ASN A 58 -0.87 -4.61 5.33
C ASN A 58 -0.02 -4.21 6.54
N ASP A 59 0.50 -5.17 7.28
CA ASP A 59 1.41 -4.90 8.40
C ASP A 59 2.71 -4.25 7.90
N GLY A 60 3.26 -4.76 6.81
CA GLY A 60 4.45 -4.18 6.18
C GLY A 60 4.22 -2.76 5.68
N ILE A 61 3.06 -2.52 5.05
CA ILE A 61 2.66 -1.19 4.58
C ILE A 61 2.54 -0.21 5.75
N ALA A 62 1.90 -0.63 6.85
CA ALA A 62 1.73 0.22 8.03
C ALA A 62 3.10 0.64 8.61
N LYS A 63 4.04 -0.29 8.72
CA LYS A 63 5.40 -0.02 9.19
C LYS A 63 6.14 0.94 8.26
N LYS A 64 6.05 0.73 6.96
CA LYS A 64 6.70 1.59 5.96
C LYS A 64 6.10 2.99 5.94
N ARG A 65 4.79 3.13 6.10
CA ARG A 65 4.14 4.44 6.22
C ARG A 65 4.62 5.20 7.45
N SER A 66 4.73 4.51 8.57
CA SER A 66 5.25 5.11 9.81
C SER A 66 6.69 5.59 9.63
N THR A 67 7.54 4.79 9.00
CA THR A 67 8.92 5.16 8.70
C THR A 67 8.98 6.34 7.73
N ARG A 68 8.15 6.33 6.69
CA ARG A 68 8.05 7.45 5.74
C ARG A 68 7.67 8.74 6.46
N ASP A 69 6.72 8.68 7.38
CA ASP A 69 6.29 9.85 8.15
C ASP A 69 7.41 10.40 9.04
N GLU A 70 8.25 9.52 9.59
CA GLU A 70 9.45 9.91 10.33
C GLU A 70 10.48 10.61 9.44
N TYR A 71 10.71 10.09 8.23
CA TYR A 71 11.56 10.75 7.23
C TYR A 71 11.02 12.13 6.86
N ASP A 72 9.72 12.23 6.60
CA ASP A 72 9.08 13.51 6.25
C ASP A 72 9.27 14.54 7.35
N ARG A 73 9.09 14.15 8.60
CA ARG A 73 9.30 15.04 9.76
C ARG A 73 10.75 15.49 9.86
N THR A 74 11.70 14.57 9.70
CA THR A 74 13.12 14.89 9.72
C THR A 74 13.50 15.84 8.60
N ILE A 75 12.98 15.61 7.38
CA ILE A 75 13.21 16.49 6.23
C ILE A 75 12.68 17.89 6.53
N GLU A 76 11.48 18.02 7.06
CA GLU A 76 10.90 19.32 7.44
C GLU A 76 11.78 20.06 8.46
N GLU A 77 12.23 19.36 9.50
CA GLU A 77 13.08 19.94 10.54
C GLU A 77 14.43 20.40 9.99
N VAL A 78 15.06 19.56 9.20
CA VAL A 78 16.36 19.87 8.58
C VAL A 78 16.22 21.01 7.57
N THR A 79 15.17 21.02 6.77
CA THR A 79 14.88 22.06 5.80
C THR A 79 14.65 23.40 6.50
N ALA A 80 13.90 23.41 7.61
CA ALA A 80 13.67 24.63 8.41
C ALA A 80 14.96 25.15 9.04
N ALA A 81 15.79 24.26 9.58
CA ALA A 81 17.08 24.61 10.15
C ALA A 81 18.02 25.17 9.08
N PHE A 82 18.03 24.59 7.90
CA PHE A 82 18.84 25.07 6.77
C PHE A 82 18.40 26.46 6.32
N ALA A 83 17.09 26.71 6.25
CA ALA A 83 16.56 28.05 5.93
C ALA A 83 17.01 29.11 6.93
N LYS A 84 17.02 28.80 8.23
CA LYS A 84 17.52 29.69 9.27
C LYS A 84 19.02 29.97 9.13
N ILE A 85 19.81 28.95 8.79
CA ILE A 85 21.25 29.12 8.54
C ILE A 85 21.49 30.03 7.34
N LEU A 86 20.72 29.86 6.25
CA LEU A 86 20.79 30.73 5.09
C LEU A 86 20.46 32.17 5.43
N ASP A 87 19.37 32.43 6.16
CA ASP A 87 18.99 33.76 6.57
C ASP A 87 20.08 34.42 7.43
N SER A 88 20.63 33.69 8.39
CA SER A 88 21.70 34.18 9.25
C SER A 88 22.96 34.48 8.43
N SER A 89 23.32 33.65 7.49
CA SER A 89 24.46 33.84 6.61
C SER A 89 24.30 35.06 5.72
N GLN A 90 23.12 35.27 5.15
CA GLN A 90 22.80 36.44 4.35
C GLN A 90 22.87 37.71 5.15
N THR A 91 22.33 37.72 6.37
CA THR A 91 22.38 38.85 7.28
C THR A 91 23.82 39.19 7.66
N LEU A 92 24.61 38.17 7.99
CA LEU A 92 26.02 38.33 8.33
C LEU A 92 26.81 38.90 7.17
N LEU A 93 26.59 38.42 5.96
CA LEU A 93 27.26 38.95 4.74
C LEU A 93 26.87 40.41 4.49
N HIS A 94 25.60 40.76 4.68
CA HIS A 94 25.13 42.12 4.51
C HIS A 94 25.80 43.07 5.51
N VAL A 95 25.89 42.68 6.78
CA VAL A 95 26.57 43.47 7.81
C VAL A 95 28.05 43.62 7.48
N LEU A 96 28.70 42.54 7.07
CA LEU A 96 30.13 42.59 6.71
C LEU A 96 30.41 43.54 5.52
N LYS A 97 29.58 43.51 4.49
CA LYS A 97 29.68 44.44 3.37
C LYS A 97 29.48 45.88 3.79
N ARG A 98 28.53 46.15 4.66
CA ARG A 98 28.26 47.50 5.19
C ARG A 98 29.43 48.01 6.00
N GLU A 99 29.98 47.23 6.90
CA GLU A 99 31.13 47.58 7.74
C GLU A 99 32.40 47.80 6.87
N THR A 100 32.62 46.91 5.90
CA THR A 100 33.76 47.06 4.98
C THR A 100 33.67 48.37 4.20
N LYS A 101 32.47 48.71 3.72
CA LYS A 101 32.25 49.99 3.01
C LYS A 101 32.46 51.20 3.93
N SER A 102 32.01 51.12 5.17
CA SER A 102 32.23 52.17 6.15
C SER A 102 33.72 52.38 6.49
N LEU A 103 34.46 51.30 6.67
CA LEU A 103 35.91 51.33 6.91
C LEU A 103 36.66 51.90 5.73
N ASN A 104 36.29 51.54 4.51
CA ASN A 104 36.89 52.14 3.30
C ASN A 104 36.67 53.63 3.22
N LYS A 105 35.51 54.13 3.57
CA LYS A 105 35.20 55.57 3.65
C LYS A 105 36.07 56.26 4.69
N LYS A 106 36.23 55.70 5.88
CA LYS A 106 37.11 56.23 6.91
C LYS A 106 38.56 56.28 6.51
N GLU A 107 39.04 55.25 5.81
CA GLU A 107 40.39 55.20 5.28
C GLU A 107 40.65 56.30 4.24
N LYS A 108 39.70 56.47 3.32
CA LYS A 108 39.76 57.56 2.34
C LYS A 108 39.72 58.92 2.99
N ALA A 109 38.89 59.15 4.01
CA ALA A 109 38.81 60.41 4.73
C ALA A 109 40.09 60.70 5.50
N ALA A 110 40.73 59.67 6.07
CA ALA A 110 42.00 59.83 6.79
C ALA A 110 43.17 60.17 5.84
N SER A 111 43.13 59.72 4.61
CA SER A 111 44.15 60.04 3.63
C SER A 111 43.97 61.40 2.93
N THR A 112 42.78 61.98 3.01
CA THR A 112 42.42 63.25 2.35
C THR A 112 42.81 64.50 3.14
N PRO A 113 42.81 64.53 4.51
CA PRO A 113 43.11 65.75 5.25
C PRO A 113 44.51 66.30 5.04
N SER A 114 45.51 65.51 4.75
CA SER A 114 46.86 65.97 4.51
C SER A 114 46.96 66.87 3.31
N LYS A 115 46.10 66.70 2.30
CA LYS A 115 46.05 67.58 1.16
C LYS A 115 45.41 68.94 1.42
N LYS A 116 44.46 68.96 2.42
CA LYS A 116 43.82 70.20 2.85
C LYS A 116 44.72 71.04 3.75
N GLU A 117 45.56 70.43 4.53
CA GLU A 117 46.52 71.09 5.40
C GLU A 117 47.69 71.76 4.63
N GLU A 118 48.02 71.26 3.47
CA GLU A 118 49.03 71.83 2.59
C GLU A 118 48.57 73.09 1.93
N LEU A 119 47.32 73.35 1.98
CA LEU A 119 46.74 74.57 1.40
C LEU A 119 46.64 75.65 2.43
#